data_77283956f8f1451664abc35d9d92a973
#
_entry.id   77283956f8f1451664abc35d9d92a973
#
_cell.length_a   1.000
_cell.length_b   1.000
_cell.length_c   1.000
_cell.angle_alpha   90.00
_cell.angle_beta   90.00
_cell.angle_gamma   90.00
#
_symmetry.space_group_name_H-M   'P 1'
#
loop_
_entity.id
_entity.type
_entity.pdbx_description
1 polymer ?
#
loop_
_entity_poly.entity_id
_entity_poly.type
_entity_poly.pdbx_seq_one_letter_code
_entity_poly.pdbx_strand_id
1 'polypeptide(L)'
;MADQPTKERVGIVGVGRMGFAMLKHLVKHGYQVTACDLDDKQLAKAREAGARTAKTPAEIAGAASFVIIGVGYDDEVNEVVLGAGGLIGKLARGSIIAVSSTAKPETVKALEQRAQPHGIDILDAPICRGRFAADDGTLLALVGGKPEVVERGRAVYRCFCSDYAHLGDVGHGQVGKTMNNLLLWINAVGLIEAGRLAETTGIDLAKLREALLMSSGASDALKEWDMISFTWALKDMQIVADMTDRAGLSLPITGAIKELVKEARRIKASNPPNWTGNKPVKYS
;
A
#
# COMPACT_ATOMS: atom_id res chain seq x y z
N MET A 1 -26.32 -27.33 -14.13
CA MET A 1 -25.75 -26.47 -13.08
C MET A 1 -24.45 -25.91 -13.66
N ALA A 2 -24.37 -24.64 -13.93
CA ALA A 2 -23.14 -24.04 -14.40
C ALA A 2 -22.13 -24.14 -13.25
N ASP A 3 -20.98 -24.74 -13.53
CA ASP A 3 -19.87 -24.89 -12.59
C ASP A 3 -19.48 -23.50 -12.13
N GLN A 4 -19.70 -23.17 -10.83
CA GLN A 4 -19.21 -21.91 -10.29
C GLN A 4 -17.69 -21.96 -10.37
N PRO A 5 -17.03 -20.96 -10.98
CA PRO A 5 -15.59 -20.95 -11.06
C PRO A 5 -15.02 -21.10 -9.64
N THR A 6 -14.17 -22.11 -9.47
CA THR A 6 -13.52 -22.37 -8.18
C THR A 6 -12.75 -21.12 -7.77
N LYS A 7 -13.05 -20.60 -6.57
CA LYS A 7 -12.35 -19.42 -6.03
C LYS A 7 -10.84 -19.68 -6.00
N GLU A 8 -10.07 -18.66 -6.32
CA GLU A 8 -8.61 -18.67 -6.16
C GLU A 8 -8.24 -19.09 -4.70
N ARG A 9 -7.21 -19.88 -4.55
CA ARG A 9 -6.57 -20.12 -3.26
C ARG A 9 -5.55 -18.99 -3.05
N VAL A 10 -5.74 -18.19 -2.00
CA VAL A 10 -4.97 -16.96 -1.80
C VAL A 10 -3.87 -17.15 -0.78
N GLY A 11 -2.64 -16.81 -1.16
CA GLY A 11 -1.52 -16.62 -0.25
C GLY A 11 -1.37 -15.13 0.11
N ILE A 12 -0.98 -14.83 1.34
CA ILE A 12 -0.57 -13.47 1.73
C ILE A 12 0.79 -13.56 2.43
N VAL A 13 1.76 -12.83 1.90
CA VAL A 13 3.08 -12.66 2.52
C VAL A 13 3.19 -11.24 3.06
N GLY A 14 3.45 -11.14 4.36
CA GLY A 14 3.37 -9.89 5.11
C GLY A 14 1.95 -9.64 5.62
N VAL A 15 1.67 -10.09 6.86
CA VAL A 15 0.37 -9.90 7.54
C VAL A 15 0.47 -8.88 8.68
N GLY A 16 1.28 -7.84 8.45
CA GLY A 16 1.25 -6.63 9.27
C GLY A 16 -0.10 -5.91 9.18
N ARG A 17 -0.15 -4.63 9.55
CA ARG A 17 -1.42 -3.88 9.66
C ARG A 17 -2.32 -3.99 8.42
N MET A 18 -1.77 -3.81 7.22
CA MET A 18 -2.55 -3.83 5.98
C MET A 18 -2.85 -5.26 5.52
N GLY A 19 -1.84 -6.14 5.52
CA GLY A 19 -2.01 -7.54 5.10
C GLY A 19 -3.01 -8.29 5.98
N PHE A 20 -3.02 -8.01 7.30
CA PHE A 20 -3.99 -8.61 8.21
C PHE A 20 -5.42 -8.14 7.95
N ALA A 21 -5.63 -6.85 7.62
CA ALA A 21 -6.94 -6.34 7.25
C ALA A 21 -7.45 -7.01 5.95
N MET A 22 -6.60 -7.10 4.91
CA MET A 22 -6.94 -7.81 3.67
C MET A 22 -7.29 -9.27 3.93
N LEU A 23 -6.50 -9.97 4.77
CA LEU A 23 -6.74 -11.35 5.16
C LEU A 23 -8.12 -11.55 5.76
N LYS A 24 -8.52 -10.71 6.73
CA LYS A 24 -9.84 -10.81 7.37
C LYS A 24 -10.98 -10.72 6.35
N HIS A 25 -10.89 -9.76 5.43
CA HIS A 25 -11.89 -9.60 4.39
C HIS A 25 -11.94 -10.79 3.44
N LEU A 26 -10.80 -11.34 3.04
CA LEU A 26 -10.76 -12.53 2.18
C LEU A 26 -11.40 -13.74 2.87
N VAL A 27 -11.05 -14.01 4.13
CA VAL A 27 -11.67 -15.10 4.91
C VAL A 27 -13.17 -14.90 5.07
N LYS A 28 -13.61 -13.66 5.40
CA LYS A 28 -15.03 -13.29 5.49
C LYS A 28 -15.79 -13.57 4.18
N HIS A 29 -15.14 -13.39 3.03
CA HIS A 29 -15.72 -13.68 1.72
C HIS A 29 -15.54 -15.15 1.29
N GLY A 30 -15.07 -16.02 2.19
CA GLY A 30 -14.99 -17.48 1.97
C GLY A 30 -13.82 -17.92 1.08
N TYR A 31 -12.74 -17.12 1.00
CA TYR A 31 -11.49 -17.57 0.38
C TYR A 31 -10.70 -18.47 1.32
N GLN A 32 -10.01 -19.48 0.76
CA GLN A 32 -8.99 -20.23 1.49
C GLN A 32 -7.70 -19.41 1.48
N VAL A 33 -7.32 -18.89 2.66
CA VAL A 33 -6.15 -18.02 2.81
C VAL A 33 -5.03 -18.73 3.55
N THR A 34 -3.80 -18.63 3.02
CA THR A 34 -2.57 -19.08 3.70
C THR A 34 -1.68 -17.85 3.92
N ALA A 35 -1.36 -17.55 5.16
CA ALA A 35 -0.56 -16.41 5.59
C ALA A 35 0.90 -16.80 5.85
N CYS A 36 1.85 -15.95 5.47
CA CYS A 36 3.26 -16.04 5.83
C CYS A 36 3.75 -14.70 6.37
N ASP A 37 4.44 -14.72 7.50
CA ASP A 37 5.08 -13.56 8.10
C ASP A 37 6.31 -14.01 8.89
N LEU A 38 7.26 -13.12 9.12
CA LEU A 38 8.43 -13.37 9.96
C LEU A 38 8.10 -13.29 11.47
N ASP A 39 7.01 -12.58 11.82
CA ASP A 39 6.56 -12.44 13.21
C ASP A 39 5.49 -13.50 13.55
N ASP A 40 5.84 -14.42 14.42
CA ASP A 40 4.94 -15.48 14.91
C ASP A 40 3.66 -14.93 15.57
N LYS A 41 3.70 -13.71 16.12
CA LYS A 41 2.51 -13.05 16.69
C LYS A 41 1.50 -12.69 15.59
N GLN A 42 1.99 -12.25 14.43
CA GLN A 42 1.12 -12.00 13.29
C GLN A 42 0.53 -13.30 12.73
N LEU A 43 1.33 -14.36 12.68
CA LEU A 43 0.84 -15.69 12.28
C LEU A 43 -0.22 -16.25 13.25
N ALA A 44 -0.06 -16.01 14.55
CA ALA A 44 -1.07 -16.39 15.54
C ALA A 44 -2.41 -15.68 15.28
N LYS A 45 -2.38 -14.36 15.09
CA LYS A 45 -3.57 -13.57 14.73
C LYS A 45 -4.21 -14.03 13.42
N ALA A 46 -3.40 -14.39 12.42
CA ALA A 46 -3.90 -14.91 11.15
C ALA A 46 -4.64 -16.24 11.33
N ARG A 47 -4.14 -17.15 12.17
CA ARG A 47 -4.83 -18.39 12.53
C ARG A 47 -6.16 -18.16 13.23
N GLU A 48 -6.17 -17.25 14.22
CA GLU A 48 -7.39 -16.85 14.92
C GLU A 48 -8.45 -16.26 13.99
N ALA A 49 -8.00 -15.57 12.95
CA ALA A 49 -8.88 -15.02 11.89
C ALA A 49 -9.32 -16.07 10.86
N GLY A 50 -8.93 -17.35 10.99
CA GLY A 50 -9.36 -18.46 10.15
C GLY A 50 -8.44 -18.76 8.95
N ALA A 51 -7.25 -18.17 8.87
CA ALA A 51 -6.28 -18.50 7.83
C ALA A 51 -5.39 -19.69 8.24
N ARG A 52 -4.88 -20.41 7.25
CA ARG A 52 -3.73 -21.30 7.41
C ARG A 52 -2.45 -20.46 7.51
N THR A 53 -1.38 -21.04 8.02
CA THR A 53 -0.08 -20.36 8.10
C THR A 53 1.03 -21.19 7.49
N ALA A 54 1.99 -20.52 6.90
CA ALA A 54 3.23 -21.04 6.35
C ALA A 54 4.42 -20.32 6.98
N LYS A 55 5.57 -20.99 7.07
CA LYS A 55 6.80 -20.40 7.61
C LYS A 55 7.62 -19.68 6.54
N THR A 56 7.46 -20.08 5.28
CA THR A 56 8.19 -19.53 4.15
C THR A 56 7.25 -19.23 2.99
N PRO A 57 7.59 -18.26 2.10
CA PRO A 57 6.84 -18.04 0.86
C PRO A 57 6.75 -19.32 -0.01
N ALA A 58 7.79 -20.15 -0.03
CA ALA A 58 7.80 -21.41 -0.77
C ALA A 58 6.70 -22.39 -0.31
N GLU A 59 6.38 -22.43 0.98
CA GLU A 59 5.28 -23.27 1.50
C GLU A 59 3.91 -22.76 1.04
N ILE A 60 3.74 -21.45 0.84
CA ILE A 60 2.52 -20.89 0.24
C ILE A 60 2.33 -21.37 -1.20
N ALA A 61 3.42 -21.50 -1.96
CA ALA A 61 3.36 -21.86 -3.37
C ALA A 61 2.63 -23.18 -3.66
N GLY A 62 2.70 -24.15 -2.74
CA GLY A 62 1.93 -25.40 -2.84
C GLY A 62 0.44 -25.26 -2.52
N ALA A 63 0.05 -24.20 -1.83
CA ALA A 63 -1.30 -24.00 -1.29
C ALA A 63 -2.10 -22.92 -2.01
N ALA A 64 -1.47 -22.05 -2.82
CA ALA A 64 -2.09 -20.89 -3.43
C ALA A 64 -1.84 -20.82 -4.94
N SER A 65 -2.81 -20.23 -5.66
CA SER A 65 -2.72 -19.86 -7.08
C SER A 65 -2.64 -18.34 -7.27
N PHE A 66 -2.93 -17.56 -6.22
CA PHE A 66 -2.89 -16.13 -6.19
C PHE A 66 -2.19 -15.68 -4.91
N VAL A 67 -1.04 -15.01 -5.01
CA VAL A 67 -0.26 -14.59 -3.84
C VAL A 67 -0.16 -13.08 -3.77
N ILE A 68 -0.65 -12.49 -2.67
CA ILE A 68 -0.53 -11.06 -2.37
C ILE A 68 0.72 -10.83 -1.53
N ILE A 69 1.56 -9.87 -1.94
CA ILE A 69 2.73 -9.43 -1.20
C ILE A 69 2.45 -8.06 -0.57
N GLY A 70 2.53 -7.99 0.78
CA GLY A 70 2.27 -6.79 1.56
C GLY A 70 3.39 -6.48 2.56
N VAL A 71 4.65 -6.51 2.10
CA VAL A 71 5.86 -6.22 2.90
C VAL A 71 6.32 -4.76 2.80
N GLY A 72 7.32 -4.35 3.58
CA GLY A 72 7.69 -2.94 3.74
C GLY A 72 8.56 -2.34 2.64
N TYR A 73 9.49 -3.11 2.07
CA TYR A 73 10.57 -2.61 1.23
C TYR A 73 10.79 -3.46 -0.03
N ASP A 74 11.44 -2.86 -1.05
CA ASP A 74 11.76 -3.52 -2.33
C ASP A 74 12.61 -4.78 -2.15
N ASP A 75 13.61 -4.75 -1.25
CA ASP A 75 14.47 -5.91 -0.98
C ASP A 75 13.66 -7.07 -0.38
N GLU A 76 12.70 -6.77 0.48
CA GLU A 76 11.79 -7.79 1.02
C GLU A 76 10.87 -8.36 -0.06
N VAL A 77 10.35 -7.51 -0.99
CA VAL A 77 9.57 -7.99 -2.15
C VAL A 77 10.42 -8.92 -3.01
N ASN A 78 11.67 -8.55 -3.29
CA ASN A 78 12.59 -9.38 -4.06
C ASN A 78 12.89 -10.70 -3.34
N GLU A 79 13.15 -10.69 -2.03
CA GLU A 79 13.41 -11.91 -1.26
C GLU A 79 12.20 -12.85 -1.25
N VAL A 80 10.98 -12.31 -1.09
CA VAL A 80 9.74 -13.10 -1.15
C VAL A 80 9.56 -13.79 -2.50
N VAL A 81 9.92 -13.14 -3.60
CA VAL A 81 9.71 -13.69 -4.94
C VAL A 81 10.90 -14.53 -5.41
N LEU A 82 12.12 -14.02 -5.25
CA LEU A 82 13.35 -14.53 -5.89
C LEU A 82 14.29 -15.23 -4.92
N GLY A 83 14.12 -15.06 -3.60
CA GLY A 83 14.97 -15.66 -2.57
C GLY A 83 14.98 -17.18 -2.62
N ALA A 84 15.91 -17.80 -1.91
CA ALA A 84 16.04 -19.26 -1.85
C ALA A 84 14.77 -19.97 -1.34
N GLY A 85 14.02 -19.32 -0.43
CA GLY A 85 12.70 -19.72 0.08
C GLY A 85 11.53 -19.01 -0.60
N GLY A 86 11.76 -18.42 -1.78
CA GLY A 86 10.81 -17.56 -2.46
C GLY A 86 9.77 -18.32 -3.30
N LEU A 87 8.93 -17.53 -3.95
CA LEU A 87 7.76 -18.03 -4.71
C LEU A 87 8.12 -18.55 -6.09
N ILE A 88 9.10 -17.93 -6.77
CA ILE A 88 9.44 -18.23 -8.15
C ILE A 88 9.99 -19.66 -8.27
N GLY A 89 9.58 -20.39 -9.30
CA GLY A 89 9.96 -21.81 -9.46
C GLY A 89 9.28 -22.78 -8.51
N LYS A 90 8.42 -22.32 -7.60
CA LYS A 90 7.59 -23.13 -6.69
C LYS A 90 6.10 -23.00 -6.98
N LEU A 91 5.64 -21.85 -7.40
CA LEU A 91 4.25 -21.65 -7.83
C LEU A 91 3.95 -22.41 -9.12
N ALA A 92 2.74 -22.92 -9.23
CA ALA A 92 2.27 -23.55 -10.45
C ALA A 92 2.19 -22.54 -11.62
N ARG A 93 2.39 -23.00 -12.85
CA ARG A 93 2.18 -22.17 -14.05
C ARG A 93 0.74 -21.62 -14.06
N GLY A 94 0.59 -20.38 -14.48
CA GLY A 94 -0.68 -19.66 -14.47
C GLY A 94 -1.07 -19.06 -13.12
N SER A 95 -0.20 -19.18 -12.09
CA SER A 95 -0.38 -18.46 -10.84
C SER A 95 -0.10 -16.97 -11.00
N ILE A 96 -0.65 -16.15 -10.09
CA ILE A 96 -0.45 -14.70 -10.05
C ILE A 96 0.28 -14.32 -8.75
N ILE A 97 1.30 -13.49 -8.86
CA ILE A 97 1.91 -12.76 -7.75
C ILE A 97 1.44 -11.31 -7.83
N ALA A 98 0.66 -10.88 -6.83
CA ALA A 98 0.13 -9.53 -6.73
C ALA A 98 0.96 -8.71 -5.74
N VAL A 99 1.68 -7.69 -6.22
CA VAL A 99 2.51 -6.83 -5.39
C VAL A 99 1.68 -5.65 -4.87
N SER A 100 1.18 -5.77 -3.64
CA SER A 100 0.45 -4.69 -2.93
C SER A 100 1.37 -3.79 -2.11
N SER A 101 2.61 -4.17 -1.90
CA SER A 101 3.66 -3.30 -1.34
C SER A 101 3.86 -2.06 -2.19
N THR A 102 4.18 -0.92 -1.56
CA THR A 102 4.72 0.24 -2.28
C THR A 102 6.18 -0.02 -2.62
N ALA A 103 6.45 -0.26 -3.88
CA ALA A 103 7.76 -0.57 -4.44
C ALA A 103 8.10 0.36 -5.61
N LYS A 104 9.34 0.31 -6.10
CA LYS A 104 9.74 1.02 -7.32
C LYS A 104 9.07 0.38 -8.54
N PRO A 105 8.63 1.16 -9.54
CA PRO A 105 8.08 0.60 -10.78
C PRO A 105 9.04 -0.39 -11.46
N GLU A 106 10.35 -0.14 -11.37
CA GLU A 106 11.38 -1.00 -11.95
C GLU A 106 11.48 -2.35 -11.25
N THR A 107 11.28 -2.37 -9.92
CA THR A 107 11.27 -3.61 -9.14
C THR A 107 10.20 -4.56 -9.68
N VAL A 108 8.96 -4.10 -9.82
CA VAL A 108 7.88 -4.97 -10.31
C VAL A 108 8.04 -5.37 -11.77
N LYS A 109 8.60 -4.50 -12.62
CA LYS A 109 8.96 -4.83 -14.02
C LYS A 109 10.04 -5.90 -14.09
N ALA A 110 11.07 -5.80 -13.24
CA ALA A 110 12.12 -6.82 -13.15
C ALA A 110 11.56 -8.16 -12.65
N LEU A 111 10.63 -8.15 -11.69
CA LEU A 111 9.94 -9.34 -11.23
C LEU A 111 9.12 -9.99 -12.35
N GLU A 112 8.41 -9.22 -13.18
CA GLU A 112 7.66 -9.73 -14.32
C GLU A 112 8.58 -10.49 -15.30
N GLN A 113 9.72 -9.89 -15.66
CA GLN A 113 10.71 -10.52 -16.55
C GLN A 113 11.23 -11.83 -15.96
N ARG A 114 11.44 -11.90 -14.65
CA ARG A 114 11.91 -13.11 -13.96
C ARG A 114 10.82 -14.16 -13.80
N ALA A 115 9.58 -13.76 -13.66
CA ALA A 115 8.42 -14.65 -13.48
C ALA A 115 7.97 -15.31 -14.80
N GLN A 116 8.10 -14.60 -15.91
CA GLN A 116 7.65 -15.02 -17.23
C GLN A 116 8.13 -16.42 -17.67
N PRO A 117 9.44 -16.80 -17.54
CA PRO A 117 9.89 -18.14 -17.93
C PRO A 117 9.22 -19.26 -17.12
N HIS A 118 8.77 -18.97 -15.91
CA HIS A 118 8.06 -19.89 -15.03
C HIS A 118 6.56 -19.94 -15.31
N GLY A 119 6.05 -19.10 -16.22
CA GLY A 119 4.62 -18.99 -16.54
C GLY A 119 3.80 -18.41 -15.40
N ILE A 120 4.40 -17.54 -14.59
CA ILE A 120 3.79 -16.81 -13.49
C ILE A 120 3.54 -15.39 -13.95
N ASP A 121 2.36 -14.87 -13.71
CA ASP A 121 2.02 -13.48 -14.00
C ASP A 121 2.23 -12.59 -12.77
N ILE A 122 2.69 -11.35 -13.03
CA ILE A 122 2.76 -10.30 -12.01
C ILE A 122 1.56 -9.39 -12.14
N LEU A 123 0.91 -9.12 -11.03
CA LEU A 123 -0.09 -8.07 -10.87
C LEU A 123 0.51 -6.98 -9.97
N ASP A 124 0.72 -5.82 -10.53
CA ASP A 124 1.18 -4.63 -9.80
C ASP A 124 -0.06 -3.93 -9.22
N ALA A 125 -0.28 -4.04 -7.90
CA ALA A 125 -1.54 -3.63 -7.29
C ALA A 125 -1.36 -3.00 -5.89
N PRO A 126 -0.59 -1.91 -5.78
CA PRO A 126 -0.48 -1.15 -4.53
C PRO A 126 -1.81 -0.54 -4.11
N ILE A 127 -2.00 -0.40 -2.80
CA ILE A 127 -3.25 0.04 -2.17
C ILE A 127 -3.15 1.46 -1.60
N CYS A 128 -4.27 2.17 -1.61
CA CYS A 128 -4.44 3.53 -1.12
C CYS A 128 -5.58 3.64 -0.11
N ARG A 129 -5.76 4.83 0.52
CA ARG A 129 -6.79 5.24 1.49
C ARG A 129 -6.53 4.85 2.95
N GLY A 130 -5.35 4.28 3.26
CA GLY A 130 -4.90 4.10 4.63
C GLY A 130 -5.66 3.07 5.48
N ARG A 131 -5.56 3.25 6.80
CA ARG A 131 -5.95 2.22 7.79
C ARG A 131 -7.45 2.00 7.90
N PHE A 132 -8.23 3.07 7.93
CA PHE A 132 -9.69 2.98 8.07
C PHE A 132 -10.30 2.27 6.85
N ALA A 133 -9.91 2.67 5.65
CA ALA A 133 -10.37 1.99 4.45
C ALA A 133 -9.97 0.51 4.40
N ALA A 134 -8.80 0.15 4.97
CA ALA A 134 -8.40 -1.25 5.11
C ALA A 134 -9.33 -2.02 6.06
N ASP A 135 -9.68 -1.43 7.20
CA ASP A 135 -10.58 -2.07 8.17
C ASP A 135 -12.01 -2.20 7.62
N ASP A 136 -12.47 -1.19 6.88
CA ASP A 136 -13.82 -1.12 6.29
C ASP A 136 -13.96 -1.91 4.97
N GLY A 137 -12.84 -2.34 4.38
CA GLY A 137 -12.84 -3.02 3.08
C GLY A 137 -13.10 -2.07 1.91
N THR A 138 -12.74 -0.79 2.05
CA THR A 138 -12.99 0.28 1.07
C THR A 138 -11.69 0.86 0.48
N LEU A 139 -10.62 0.06 0.43
CA LEU A 139 -9.36 0.45 -0.19
C LEU A 139 -9.55 0.79 -1.68
N LEU A 140 -8.63 1.54 -2.23
CA LEU A 140 -8.41 1.68 -3.66
C LEU A 140 -7.16 0.91 -4.05
N ALA A 141 -7.24 0.01 -5.03
CA ALA A 141 -6.10 -0.57 -5.69
C ALA A 141 -5.80 0.17 -7.00
N LEU A 142 -4.55 0.59 -7.17
CA LEU A 142 -4.04 1.15 -8.42
C LEU A 142 -3.29 0.03 -9.15
N VAL A 143 -3.76 -0.36 -10.33
CA VAL A 143 -3.39 -1.65 -10.89
C VAL A 143 -2.68 -1.53 -12.23
N GLY A 144 -1.56 -2.24 -12.36
CA GLY A 144 -0.84 -2.47 -13.60
C GLY A 144 -0.71 -3.96 -13.90
N GLY A 145 -0.85 -4.33 -15.16
CA GLY A 145 -0.73 -5.71 -15.62
C GLY A 145 -1.52 -6.00 -16.88
N LYS A 146 -1.38 -7.21 -17.41
CA LYS A 146 -2.15 -7.68 -18.57
C LYS A 146 -3.66 -7.68 -18.25
N PRO A 147 -4.54 -7.30 -19.19
CA PRO A 147 -5.97 -7.19 -18.93
C PRO A 147 -6.60 -8.45 -18.31
N GLU A 148 -6.24 -9.63 -18.78
CA GLU A 148 -6.74 -10.91 -18.26
C GLU A 148 -6.28 -11.20 -16.82
N VAL A 149 -5.05 -10.81 -16.47
CA VAL A 149 -4.50 -10.93 -15.13
C VAL A 149 -5.18 -9.94 -14.17
N VAL A 150 -5.41 -8.72 -14.66
CA VAL A 150 -6.13 -7.65 -13.94
C VAL A 150 -7.55 -8.10 -13.60
N GLU A 151 -8.28 -8.72 -14.53
CA GLU A 151 -9.63 -9.20 -14.26
C GLU A 151 -9.67 -10.36 -13.25
N ARG A 152 -8.72 -11.29 -13.30
CA ARG A 152 -8.58 -12.32 -12.26
C ARG A 152 -8.31 -11.71 -10.90
N GLY A 153 -7.41 -10.72 -10.83
CA GLY A 153 -7.10 -9.98 -9.60
C GLY A 153 -8.31 -9.23 -9.04
N ARG A 154 -9.16 -8.66 -9.91
CA ARG A 154 -10.35 -7.89 -9.51
C ARG A 154 -11.26 -8.69 -8.58
N ALA A 155 -11.49 -9.98 -8.84
CA ALA A 155 -12.34 -10.83 -8.02
C ALA A 155 -11.82 -10.95 -6.57
N VAL A 156 -10.49 -11.04 -6.41
CA VAL A 156 -9.81 -11.12 -5.11
C VAL A 156 -9.83 -9.77 -4.40
N TYR A 157 -9.46 -8.70 -5.10
CA TYR A 157 -9.34 -7.36 -4.52
C TYR A 157 -10.67 -6.73 -4.11
N ARG A 158 -11.78 -7.06 -4.78
CA ARG A 158 -13.13 -6.62 -4.40
C ARG A 158 -13.55 -7.03 -2.98
N CYS A 159 -12.86 -7.98 -2.37
CA CYS A 159 -13.12 -8.35 -0.97
C CYS A 159 -12.74 -7.25 0.01
N PHE A 160 -11.75 -6.41 -0.33
CA PHE A 160 -11.18 -5.39 0.55
C PHE A 160 -10.96 -4.03 -0.12
N CYS A 161 -11.35 -3.88 -1.39
CA CYS A 161 -11.32 -2.65 -2.15
C CYS A 161 -12.71 -2.30 -2.67
N SER A 162 -13.16 -1.06 -2.47
CA SER A 162 -14.34 -0.52 -3.16
C SER A 162 -14.01 -0.13 -4.60
N ASP A 163 -12.74 0.25 -4.85
CA ASP A 163 -12.29 0.74 -6.15
C ASP A 163 -11.03 -0.01 -6.61
N TYR A 164 -10.98 -0.26 -7.91
CA TYR A 164 -9.93 -1.04 -8.57
C TYR A 164 -9.65 -0.43 -9.93
N ALA A 165 -8.61 0.41 -10.01
CA ALA A 165 -8.29 1.22 -11.18
C ALA A 165 -7.14 0.61 -11.97
N HIS A 166 -7.42 0.11 -13.18
CA HIS A 166 -6.40 -0.38 -14.11
C HIS A 166 -5.74 0.81 -14.82
N LEU A 167 -4.43 0.97 -14.65
CA LEU A 167 -3.64 2.12 -15.15
C LEU A 167 -2.75 1.77 -16.35
N GLY A 168 -2.68 0.50 -16.74
CA GLY A 168 -1.86 0.02 -17.86
C GLY A 168 -1.00 -1.17 -17.48
N ASP A 169 0.18 -1.30 -18.08
CA ASP A 169 1.10 -2.43 -17.88
C ASP A 169 1.70 -2.49 -16.48
N VAL A 170 2.39 -3.60 -16.17
CA VAL A 170 3.14 -3.78 -14.91
C VAL A 170 4.10 -2.60 -14.69
N GLY A 171 4.07 -2.06 -13.49
CA GLY A 171 4.77 -0.84 -13.06
C GLY A 171 3.89 0.41 -13.04
N HIS A 172 2.79 0.47 -13.83
CA HIS A 172 1.91 1.65 -13.82
C HIS A 172 1.09 1.77 -12.53
N GLY A 173 0.78 0.67 -11.85
CA GLY A 173 0.20 0.70 -10.50
C GLY A 173 1.14 1.40 -9.51
N GLN A 174 2.44 1.06 -9.49
CA GLN A 174 3.44 1.72 -8.65
C GLN A 174 3.66 3.18 -9.03
N VAL A 175 3.64 3.52 -10.33
CA VAL A 175 3.66 4.93 -10.76
C VAL A 175 2.47 5.67 -10.17
N GLY A 176 1.25 5.14 -10.32
CA GLY A 176 0.05 5.72 -9.74
C GLY A 176 0.16 5.90 -8.23
N LYS A 177 0.66 4.88 -7.52
CA LYS A 177 0.90 4.94 -6.07
C LYS A 177 1.92 5.99 -5.70
N THR A 178 3.02 6.09 -6.45
CA THR A 178 4.09 7.07 -6.21
C THR A 178 3.56 8.50 -6.38
N MET A 179 2.75 8.75 -7.42
CA MET A 179 2.12 10.07 -7.63
C MET A 179 1.10 10.39 -6.55
N ASN A 180 0.29 9.41 -6.12
CA ASN A 180 -0.62 9.58 -4.99
C ASN A 180 0.15 9.98 -3.71
N ASN A 181 1.25 9.31 -3.41
CA ASN A 181 2.02 9.57 -2.20
C ASN A 181 2.78 10.89 -2.28
N LEU A 182 3.30 11.29 -3.45
CA LEU A 182 3.87 12.62 -3.66
C LEU A 182 2.85 13.71 -3.30
N LEU A 183 1.63 13.63 -3.84
CA LEU A 183 0.57 14.62 -3.56
C LEU A 183 0.14 14.58 -2.08
N LEU A 184 0.06 13.40 -1.46
CA LEU A 184 -0.20 13.26 -0.03
C LEU A 184 0.82 14.02 0.81
N TRP A 185 2.13 13.83 0.53
CA TRP A 185 3.19 14.45 1.32
C TRP A 185 3.33 15.96 1.06
N ILE A 186 3.06 16.43 -0.16
CA ILE A 186 2.95 17.87 -0.46
C ILE A 186 1.85 18.48 0.41
N ASN A 187 0.66 17.89 0.41
CA ASN A 187 -0.46 18.40 1.21
C ASN A 187 -0.14 18.34 2.72
N ALA A 188 0.42 17.25 3.21
CA ALA A 188 0.71 17.08 4.64
C ALA A 188 1.77 18.06 5.15
N VAL A 189 2.81 18.36 4.36
CA VAL A 189 3.81 19.39 4.69
C VAL A 189 3.18 20.77 4.64
N GLY A 190 2.40 21.07 3.60
CA GLY A 190 1.68 22.34 3.46
C GLY A 190 0.72 22.61 4.63
N LEU A 191 0.09 21.58 5.19
CA LEU A 191 -0.77 21.70 6.37
C LEU A 191 0.01 22.07 7.64
N ILE A 192 1.28 21.67 7.78
CA ILE A 192 2.12 22.13 8.90
C ILE A 192 2.40 23.61 8.78
N GLU A 193 2.79 24.08 7.59
CA GLU A 193 3.12 25.48 7.37
C GLU A 193 1.87 26.37 7.49
N ALA A 194 0.78 26.00 6.83
CA ALA A 194 -0.48 26.73 6.89
C ALA A 194 -1.05 26.81 8.31
N GLY A 195 -1.00 25.69 9.06
CA GLY A 195 -1.46 25.66 10.43
C GLY A 195 -0.65 26.58 11.35
N ARG A 196 0.68 26.50 11.27
CA ARG A 196 1.57 27.37 12.05
C ARG A 196 1.37 28.86 11.73
N LEU A 197 1.21 29.20 10.45
CA LEU A 197 0.91 30.57 10.05
C LEU A 197 -0.44 31.02 10.58
N ALA A 198 -1.47 30.19 10.49
CA ALA A 198 -2.80 30.53 10.97
C ALA A 198 -2.83 30.72 12.50
N GLU A 199 -2.09 29.90 13.27
CA GLU A 199 -1.96 30.04 14.73
C GLU A 199 -1.45 31.43 15.14
N THR A 200 -0.60 32.09 14.36
CA THR A 200 -0.12 33.46 14.65
C THR A 200 -1.23 34.52 14.63
N THR A 201 -2.36 34.22 13.99
CA THR A 201 -3.52 35.12 13.90
C THR A 201 -4.52 34.94 15.03
N GLY A 202 -4.34 33.89 15.87
CA GLY A 202 -5.27 33.53 16.93
C GLY A 202 -6.55 32.83 16.45
N ILE A 203 -6.61 32.39 15.18
CA ILE A 203 -7.76 31.67 14.63
C ILE A 203 -7.87 30.26 15.25
N ASP A 204 -9.09 29.80 15.45
CA ASP A 204 -9.38 28.42 15.82
C ASP A 204 -9.15 27.49 14.62
N LEU A 205 -8.11 26.63 14.69
CA LEU A 205 -7.75 25.74 13.58
C LEU A 205 -8.82 24.67 13.31
N ALA A 206 -9.58 24.22 14.31
CA ALA A 206 -10.63 23.23 14.08
C ALA A 206 -11.78 23.84 13.25
N LYS A 207 -12.17 25.08 13.55
CA LYS A 207 -13.15 25.82 12.73
C LYS A 207 -12.63 26.12 11.33
N LEU A 208 -11.36 26.52 11.23
CA LEU A 208 -10.72 26.76 9.93
C LEU A 208 -10.68 25.47 9.11
N ARG A 209 -10.36 24.32 9.71
CA ARG A 209 -10.37 23.01 9.04
C ARG A 209 -11.74 22.70 8.43
N GLU A 210 -12.81 22.88 9.18
CA GLU A 210 -14.19 22.66 8.68
C GLU A 210 -14.45 23.47 7.42
N ALA A 211 -14.08 24.75 7.43
CA ALA A 211 -14.24 25.63 6.27
C ALA A 211 -13.37 25.20 5.09
N LEU A 212 -12.11 24.83 5.33
CA LEU A 212 -11.19 24.38 4.27
C LEU A 212 -11.62 23.06 3.63
N LEU A 213 -12.25 22.15 4.39
CA LEU A 213 -12.79 20.92 3.84
C LEU A 213 -13.95 21.13 2.86
N MET A 214 -14.58 22.30 2.89
CA MET A 214 -15.64 22.69 1.93
C MET A 214 -15.08 23.47 0.73
N SER A 215 -13.78 23.65 0.62
CA SER A 215 -13.14 24.53 -0.38
C SER A 215 -12.00 23.80 -1.11
N SER A 216 -11.35 24.53 -2.03
CA SER A 216 -10.21 24.06 -2.84
C SER A 216 -8.97 23.64 -2.03
N GLY A 217 -8.88 24.02 -0.75
CA GLY A 217 -7.84 23.54 0.17
C GLY A 217 -8.10 22.17 0.77
N ALA A 218 -9.23 21.54 0.44
CA ALA A 218 -9.57 20.20 0.94
C ALA A 218 -8.56 19.15 0.45
N SER A 219 -8.20 18.23 1.35
CA SER A 219 -7.38 17.06 1.04
C SER A 219 -7.64 15.94 2.04
N ASP A 220 -7.37 14.69 1.67
CA ASP A 220 -7.43 13.58 2.62
C ASP A 220 -6.41 13.76 3.77
N ALA A 221 -5.27 14.42 3.51
CA ALA A 221 -4.32 14.76 4.57
C ALA A 221 -4.93 15.70 5.63
N LEU A 222 -5.75 16.68 5.23
CA LEU A 222 -6.46 17.56 6.15
C LEU A 222 -7.59 16.82 6.86
N LYS A 223 -8.34 15.99 6.13
CA LYS A 223 -9.44 15.18 6.67
C LYS A 223 -8.95 14.19 7.71
N GLU A 224 -7.86 13.49 7.41
CA GLU A 224 -7.27 12.43 8.23
C GLU A 224 -6.04 12.91 9.03
N TRP A 225 -5.96 14.23 9.33
CA TRP A 225 -4.76 14.84 9.92
C TRP A 225 -4.21 14.10 11.13
N ASP A 226 -5.07 13.67 12.04
CA ASP A 226 -4.62 12.96 13.26
C ASP A 226 -3.96 11.62 12.94
N MET A 227 -4.27 11.01 11.81
CA MET A 227 -3.73 9.71 11.37
C MET A 227 -2.45 9.80 10.55
N ILE A 228 -2.06 11.01 10.14
CA ILE A 228 -0.81 11.24 9.38
C ILE A 228 0.39 11.12 10.32
N SER A 229 1.25 10.11 10.11
CA SER A 229 2.41 9.86 10.98
C SER A 229 3.77 10.18 10.35
N PHE A 230 3.84 10.45 9.05
CA PHE A 230 5.07 10.61 8.27
C PHE A 230 6.04 9.39 8.34
N THR A 231 5.60 8.25 8.85
CA THR A 231 6.46 7.06 9.01
C THR A 231 7.06 6.60 7.68
N TRP A 232 6.26 6.60 6.63
CA TRP A 232 6.67 6.15 5.29
C TRP A 232 7.08 7.27 4.34
N ALA A 233 6.94 8.53 4.76
CA ALA A 233 7.14 9.69 3.90
C ALA A 233 8.53 9.72 3.25
N LEU A 234 9.59 9.44 4.00
CA LEU A 234 10.95 9.46 3.47
C LEU A 234 11.19 8.35 2.44
N LYS A 235 10.68 7.14 2.70
CA LYS A 235 10.73 6.03 1.73
C LYS A 235 10.00 6.40 0.44
N ASP A 236 8.78 6.89 0.56
CA ASP A 236 7.96 7.27 -0.60
C ASP A 236 8.63 8.36 -1.43
N MET A 237 9.14 9.40 -0.76
CA MET A 237 9.85 10.49 -1.43
C MET A 237 11.20 10.06 -2.03
N GLN A 238 11.82 8.99 -1.53
CA GLN A 238 13.01 8.41 -2.17
C GLN A 238 12.64 7.75 -3.51
N ILE A 239 11.53 7.02 -3.57
CA ILE A 239 11.03 6.44 -4.84
C ILE A 239 10.75 7.55 -5.86
N VAL A 240 10.10 8.65 -5.43
CA VAL A 240 9.86 9.82 -6.29
C VAL A 240 11.18 10.41 -6.81
N ALA A 241 12.18 10.59 -5.93
CA ALA A 241 13.48 11.14 -6.31
C ALA A 241 14.20 10.25 -7.33
N ASP A 242 14.23 8.94 -7.11
CA ASP A 242 14.82 7.97 -8.04
C ASP A 242 14.16 8.02 -9.43
N MET A 243 12.83 8.19 -9.48
CA MET A 243 12.09 8.37 -10.73
C MET A 243 12.44 9.71 -11.41
N THR A 244 12.55 10.79 -10.63
CA THR A 244 12.91 12.14 -11.12
C THR A 244 14.29 12.14 -11.74
N ASP A 245 15.28 11.55 -11.05
CA ASP A 245 16.68 11.50 -11.51
C ASP A 245 16.81 10.71 -12.81
N ARG A 246 16.13 9.55 -12.92
CA ARG A 246 16.11 8.75 -14.15
C ARG A 246 15.46 9.45 -15.33
N ALA A 247 14.40 10.23 -15.06
CA ALA A 247 13.69 10.98 -16.08
C ALA A 247 14.45 12.26 -16.50
N GLY A 248 15.51 12.65 -15.76
CA GLY A 248 16.24 13.91 -16.00
C GLY A 248 15.37 15.14 -15.78
N LEU A 249 14.33 15.05 -14.93
CA LEU A 249 13.39 16.15 -14.69
C LEU A 249 13.87 17.05 -13.54
N SER A 250 13.69 18.36 -13.70
CA SER A 250 13.86 19.32 -12.60
C SER A 250 12.52 19.57 -11.92
N LEU A 251 12.33 19.01 -10.72
CA LEU A 251 11.10 19.11 -9.93
C LEU A 251 11.39 19.76 -8.56
N PRO A 252 11.53 21.10 -8.49
CA PRO A 252 11.99 21.78 -7.27
C PRO A 252 11.06 21.59 -6.08
N ILE A 253 9.73 21.58 -6.25
CA ILE A 253 8.77 21.29 -5.17
C ILE A 253 9.03 19.89 -4.60
N THR A 254 9.17 18.89 -5.47
CA THR A 254 9.45 17.50 -5.08
C THR A 254 10.74 17.38 -4.27
N GLY A 255 11.81 18.07 -4.70
CA GLY A 255 13.08 18.13 -3.98
C GLY A 255 12.94 18.76 -2.60
N ALA A 256 12.22 19.86 -2.47
CA ALA A 256 11.94 20.50 -1.20
C ALA A 256 11.12 19.57 -0.26
N ILE A 257 10.07 18.94 -0.75
CA ILE A 257 9.24 18.04 0.05
C ILE A 257 10.06 16.85 0.57
N LYS A 258 10.97 16.28 -0.22
CA LYS A 258 11.86 15.20 0.25
C LYS A 258 12.66 15.58 1.49
N GLU A 259 13.11 16.82 1.60
CA GLU A 259 13.81 17.31 2.80
C GLU A 259 12.83 17.66 3.93
N LEU A 260 11.74 18.32 3.59
CA LEU A 260 10.75 18.80 4.56
C LEU A 260 10.00 17.69 5.29
N VAL A 261 9.80 16.52 4.69
CA VAL A 261 9.16 15.37 5.38
C VAL A 261 9.96 14.87 6.59
N LYS A 262 11.28 15.09 6.62
CA LYS A 262 12.13 14.75 7.77
C LYS A 262 11.79 15.62 8.97
N GLU A 263 11.65 16.92 8.74
CA GLU A 263 11.27 17.88 9.78
C GLU A 263 9.77 17.76 10.13
N ALA A 264 8.92 17.55 9.13
CA ALA A 264 7.48 17.31 9.32
C ALA A 264 7.21 16.14 10.27
N ARG A 265 8.01 15.06 10.19
CA ARG A 265 7.93 13.92 11.10
C ARG A 265 8.23 14.33 12.54
N ARG A 266 9.26 15.17 12.78
CA ARG A 266 9.61 15.68 14.11
C ARG A 266 8.51 16.57 14.67
N ILE A 267 8.02 17.50 13.85
CA ILE A 267 6.93 18.42 14.23
C ILE A 267 5.67 17.60 14.60
N LYS A 268 5.30 16.64 13.78
CA LYS A 268 4.11 15.81 14.03
C LYS A 268 4.20 15.03 15.33
N ALA A 269 5.40 14.60 15.71
CA ALA A 269 5.64 13.87 16.96
C ALA A 269 5.71 14.77 18.21
N SER A 270 6.01 16.06 18.08
CA SER A 270 6.24 16.99 19.21
C SER A 270 5.12 18.01 19.38
N ASN A 271 4.95 18.90 18.40
CA ASN A 271 4.01 20.03 18.45
C ASN A 271 3.40 20.31 17.08
N PRO A 272 2.51 19.46 16.57
CA PRO A 272 1.83 19.67 15.30
C PRO A 272 0.73 20.74 15.46
N PRO A 273 0.39 21.49 14.38
CA PRO A 273 -0.82 22.30 14.34
C PRO A 273 -2.05 21.46 14.68
N ASN A 274 -2.88 21.96 15.59
CA ASN A 274 -4.05 21.21 16.08
C ASN A 274 -5.29 21.41 15.20
N TRP A 275 -5.25 20.87 13.99
CA TRP A 275 -6.32 20.99 13.01
C TRP A 275 -7.66 20.36 13.42
N THR A 276 -7.67 19.44 14.37
CA THR A 276 -8.90 18.72 14.76
C THR A 276 -9.47 19.17 16.09
N GLY A 277 -8.72 19.96 16.87
CA GLY A 277 -9.10 20.26 18.25
C GLY A 277 -8.96 19.09 19.23
N ASN A 278 -8.57 17.92 18.74
CA ASN A 278 -8.40 16.71 19.56
C ASN A 278 -7.07 16.73 20.31
N LYS A 279 -6.97 15.92 21.37
CA LYS A 279 -5.66 15.65 21.98
C LYS A 279 -4.75 14.91 20.97
N PRO A 280 -3.45 15.26 20.88
CA PRO A 280 -2.54 14.59 19.97
C PRO A 280 -2.53 13.07 20.17
N VAL A 281 -2.68 12.31 19.09
CA VAL A 281 -2.56 10.86 19.11
C VAL A 281 -1.07 10.50 19.19
N LYS A 282 -0.68 9.77 20.23
CA LYS A 282 0.69 9.22 20.33
C LYS A 282 0.74 7.96 19.44
N TYR A 283 1.55 8.02 18.39
CA TYR A 283 1.84 6.83 17.58
C TYR A 283 2.99 6.05 18.23
N SER A 284 2.72 4.83 18.61
CA SER A 284 3.73 3.84 19.05
C SER A 284 4.33 3.11 17.85
#